data_5f929994dba30dc0983fb75e38ca3bde
#
_entry.id   5f929994dba30dc0983fb75e38ca3bde
#
_cell.length_a   1.000
_cell.length_b   1.000
_cell.length_c   1.000
_cell.angle_alpha   90.00
_cell.angle_beta   90.00
_cell.angle_gamma   90.00
#
_symmetry.space_group_name_H-M   'P 1'
#
loop_
_entity.id
_entity.type
_entity.pdbx_description
1 polymer ?
#
loop_
_entity_poly.entity_id
_entity_poly.type
_entity_poly.pdbx_seq_one_letter_code
_entity_poly.pdbx_strand_id
1 'polypeptide(L)'
;VVRQNTGLDFQTAVNNELQGGKSLVYKSYGDYCKEGQHSPNWYFASEDVLKLYMDPRNSLHENAIFQFEQLTYNESYHTEAAVETFLKNTFMNSNSPAPKTDMTFSHIFWAIGAEQQVSPFHLAARVYQEQGQGTSPLISGNYPGYEGYYNYFNISASGSTNEQVITNGLNYARNNGWDNAYASILGGANVISANYIKKGQDTLYLQKFNVSTTASNPVYTHQYMQNIAAPTSEALSMKKLYESAGALENTFVFKIPVYENMPASPCPMPTSSTNVVLQVPAGYDASTIYVDGIPYTPQVRNNRRIVTVPNGNAQAAVVYRYNENGAPIGMYVWT
;
A
#
# COMPACT_ATOMS: atom_id res chain seq x y z
N VAL A 1 -1.82 9.39 16.15
CA VAL A 1 -0.60 8.59 15.89
C VAL A 1 -0.19 7.91 17.19
N VAL A 2 0.06 6.59 17.12
CA VAL A 2 0.54 5.77 18.24
C VAL A 2 1.92 5.24 17.92
N ARG A 3 2.87 5.38 18.83
CA ARG A 3 4.19 4.75 18.73
C ARG A 3 4.09 3.31 19.22
N GLN A 4 4.53 2.35 18.40
CA GLN A 4 4.63 0.95 18.75
C GLN A 4 6.12 0.58 18.96
N ASN A 5 6.56 0.55 20.19
CA ASN A 5 7.91 0.07 20.48
C ASN A 5 8.02 -1.41 20.14
N THR A 6 8.86 -1.75 19.19
CA THR A 6 9.08 -3.14 18.79
C THR A 6 9.97 -3.91 19.76
N GLY A 7 10.83 -3.22 20.50
CA GLY A 7 11.90 -3.82 21.32
C GLY A 7 12.95 -4.55 20.48
N LEU A 8 12.99 -4.30 19.17
CA LEU A 8 13.90 -4.97 18.23
C LEU A 8 14.94 -3.98 17.72
N ASP A 9 16.18 -4.41 17.65
CA ASP A 9 17.27 -3.66 17.02
C ASP A 9 17.04 -3.58 15.51
N PHE A 10 17.17 -2.37 14.94
CA PHE A 10 16.87 -2.11 13.53
C PHE A 10 17.74 -2.93 12.58
N GLN A 11 19.08 -2.94 12.81
CA GLN A 11 19.99 -3.69 11.94
C GLN A 11 19.76 -5.20 12.04
N THR A 12 19.43 -5.71 13.23
CA THR A 12 19.05 -7.11 13.42
C THR A 12 17.79 -7.47 12.66
N ALA A 13 16.77 -6.59 12.67
CA ALA A 13 15.54 -6.78 11.90
C ALA A 13 15.84 -6.82 10.39
N VAL A 14 16.65 -5.89 9.88
CA VAL A 14 17.11 -5.87 8.47
C VAL A 14 17.83 -7.17 8.12
N ASN A 15 18.77 -7.62 8.95
CA ASN A 15 19.54 -8.85 8.69
C ASN A 15 18.64 -10.10 8.63
N ASN A 16 17.61 -10.16 9.47
CA ASN A 16 16.62 -11.25 9.41
C ASN A 16 15.77 -11.18 8.16
N GLU A 17 15.42 -9.99 7.72
CA GLU A 17 14.57 -9.80 6.54
C GLU A 17 15.30 -10.09 5.22
N LEU A 18 16.62 -9.93 5.18
CA LEU A 18 17.47 -10.32 4.05
C LEU A 18 17.55 -11.86 3.84
N GLN A 19 17.18 -12.64 4.86
CA GLN A 19 17.29 -14.11 4.80
C GLN A 19 16.07 -14.75 4.10
N GLY A 20 16.31 -15.93 3.47
CA GLY A 20 15.24 -16.82 3.04
C GLY A 20 14.38 -16.31 1.89
N GLY A 21 14.87 -15.36 1.09
CA GLY A 21 14.13 -14.85 -0.07
C GLY A 21 12.87 -14.04 0.28
N LYS A 22 12.79 -13.52 1.49
CA LYS A 22 11.62 -12.77 1.97
C LYS A 22 11.48 -11.38 1.37
N SER A 23 12.58 -10.81 0.83
CA SER A 23 12.65 -9.43 0.38
C SER A 23 13.05 -9.34 -1.07
N LEU A 24 12.09 -9.00 -1.91
CA LEU A 24 12.26 -8.88 -3.35
C LEU A 24 11.90 -7.47 -3.83
N VAL A 25 12.59 -7.05 -4.89
CA VAL A 25 12.28 -5.86 -5.70
C VAL A 25 11.98 -6.25 -7.14
N TYR A 26 11.13 -5.47 -7.80
CA TYR A 26 10.78 -5.70 -9.21
C TYR A 26 11.94 -5.29 -10.13
N LYS A 27 12.01 -5.88 -11.32
CA LYS A 27 13.10 -5.65 -12.29
C LYS A 27 13.35 -4.19 -12.69
N SER A 28 12.34 -3.32 -12.55
CA SER A 28 12.45 -1.88 -12.86
C SER A 28 13.29 -1.10 -11.87
N TYR A 29 13.60 -1.65 -10.71
CA TYR A 29 14.53 -1.01 -9.78
C TYR A 29 15.94 -0.96 -10.35
N GLY A 30 16.71 0.08 -9.99
CA GLY A 30 18.12 0.20 -10.38
C GLY A 30 18.96 -0.98 -9.86
N ASP A 31 20.08 -1.28 -10.55
CA ASP A 31 20.92 -2.44 -10.18
C ASP A 31 21.49 -2.32 -8.77
N TYR A 32 21.69 -1.12 -8.27
CA TYR A 32 22.11 -0.84 -6.88
C TYR A 32 21.06 -1.21 -5.82
N CYS A 33 19.83 -1.50 -6.25
CA CYS A 33 18.77 -2.01 -5.37
C CYS A 33 18.69 -3.54 -5.35
N LYS A 34 19.54 -4.25 -6.10
CA LYS A 34 19.44 -5.67 -6.39
C LYS A 34 20.69 -6.42 -5.97
N GLU A 35 20.52 -7.63 -5.40
CA GLU A 35 21.60 -8.56 -5.03
C GLU A 35 21.55 -9.89 -5.78
N GLY A 36 20.97 -9.92 -6.95
CA GLY A 36 20.84 -11.13 -7.76
C GLY A 36 19.42 -11.43 -8.16
N GLN A 37 19.27 -12.22 -9.21
CA GLN A 37 17.98 -12.55 -9.78
C GLN A 37 17.33 -13.72 -9.02
N HIS A 38 16.07 -13.51 -8.61
CA HIS A 38 15.23 -14.55 -8.03
C HIS A 38 14.38 -15.26 -9.10
N SER A 39 13.76 -14.47 -9.99
CA SER A 39 12.92 -14.96 -11.09
C SER A 39 12.94 -13.94 -12.24
N PRO A 40 12.32 -14.19 -13.41
CA PRO A 40 12.44 -13.29 -14.56
C PRO A 40 12.14 -11.82 -14.33
N ASN A 41 11.28 -11.50 -13.36
CA ASN A 41 10.87 -10.12 -13.05
C ASN A 41 11.24 -9.66 -11.64
N TRP A 42 11.85 -10.53 -10.82
CA TRP A 42 12.11 -10.26 -9.41
C TRP A 42 13.55 -10.53 -9.04
N TYR A 43 14.10 -9.66 -8.22
CA TYR A 43 15.48 -9.69 -7.72
C TYR A 43 15.46 -9.64 -6.19
N PHE A 44 16.46 -10.23 -5.55
CA PHE A 44 16.68 -10.02 -4.12
C PHE A 44 16.98 -8.56 -3.88
N ALA A 45 16.37 -8.00 -2.85
CA ALA A 45 16.59 -6.61 -2.44
C ALA A 45 17.99 -6.44 -1.86
N SER A 46 18.70 -5.37 -2.23
CA SER A 46 19.91 -4.97 -1.52
C SER A 46 19.59 -4.50 -0.09
N GLU A 47 20.57 -4.56 0.80
CA GLU A 47 20.41 -4.12 2.18
C GLU A 47 19.93 -2.66 2.26
N ASP A 48 20.50 -1.78 1.45
CA ASP A 48 20.17 -0.35 1.50
C ASP A 48 18.74 -0.06 1.05
N VAL A 49 18.23 -0.71 0.00
CA VAL A 49 16.83 -0.52 -0.41
C VAL A 49 15.87 -1.15 0.61
N LEU A 50 16.26 -2.25 1.24
CA LEU A 50 15.46 -2.84 2.31
C LEU A 50 15.39 -1.91 3.53
N LYS A 51 16.51 -1.30 3.95
CA LYS A 51 16.54 -0.29 5.01
C LYS A 51 15.62 0.88 4.71
N LEU A 52 15.60 1.36 3.44
CA LEU A 52 14.70 2.43 3.02
C LEU A 52 13.24 2.09 3.32
N TYR A 53 12.77 0.88 2.95
CA TYR A 53 11.38 0.47 3.13
C TYR A 53 11.04 0.05 4.57
N MET A 54 12.01 -0.47 5.31
CA MET A 54 11.83 -0.84 6.71
C MET A 54 11.90 0.35 7.66
N ASP A 55 12.55 1.47 7.28
CA ASP A 55 12.58 2.66 8.10
C ASP A 55 11.23 3.39 8.08
N PRO A 56 10.43 3.36 9.15
CA PRO A 56 9.10 3.94 9.14
C PRO A 56 9.08 5.44 8.85
N ARG A 57 10.19 6.15 9.17
CA ARG A 57 10.32 7.61 8.98
C ARG A 57 10.24 8.02 7.51
N ASN A 58 10.65 7.12 6.58
CA ASN A 58 10.56 7.34 5.15
C ASN A 58 9.13 7.30 4.61
N SER A 59 8.18 6.83 5.40
CA SER A 59 6.79 6.66 5.01
C SER A 59 5.81 7.56 5.78
N LEU A 60 6.33 8.54 6.54
CA LEU A 60 5.50 9.49 7.29
C LEU A 60 5.03 10.66 6.41
N HIS A 61 4.45 10.33 5.28
CA HIS A 61 3.87 11.29 4.34
C HIS A 61 2.56 10.75 3.75
N GLU A 62 1.75 11.62 3.17
CA GLU A 62 0.37 11.33 2.75
C GLU A 62 0.20 10.10 1.85
N ASN A 63 1.17 9.78 0.99
CA ASN A 63 1.08 8.67 0.04
C ASN A 63 1.48 7.31 0.61
N ALA A 64 2.07 7.26 1.79
CA ALA A 64 2.59 6.03 2.38
C ALA A 64 2.15 5.78 3.82
N ILE A 65 1.62 6.78 4.53
CA ILE A 65 1.29 6.68 5.94
C ILE A 65 0.21 5.62 6.23
N PHE A 66 -0.68 5.35 5.27
CA PHE A 66 -1.74 4.36 5.43
C PHE A 66 -1.22 2.91 5.57
N GLN A 67 0.06 2.64 5.28
CA GLN A 67 0.63 1.33 5.64
C GLN A 67 0.69 1.09 7.15
N PHE A 68 0.59 2.15 7.95
CA PHE A 68 0.55 2.11 9.41
C PHE A 68 -0.85 2.25 9.98
N GLU A 69 -1.88 2.33 9.14
CA GLU A 69 -3.26 2.38 9.61
C GLU A 69 -3.57 1.17 10.48
N GLN A 70 -4.14 1.41 11.65
CA GLN A 70 -4.60 0.35 12.55
C GLN A 70 -5.85 -0.29 11.97
N LEU A 71 -5.74 -1.56 11.58
CA LEU A 71 -6.82 -2.31 10.92
C LEU A 71 -7.72 -3.07 11.92
N THR A 72 -7.51 -2.91 13.22
CA THR A 72 -8.42 -3.42 14.26
C THR A 72 -9.57 -2.44 14.52
N TYR A 73 -10.71 -2.99 14.97
CA TYR A 73 -11.86 -2.19 15.37
C TYR A 73 -11.54 -1.31 16.60
N ASN A 74 -12.07 -0.09 16.59
CA ASN A 74 -12.02 0.80 17.73
C ASN A 74 -13.34 1.59 17.83
N GLU A 75 -14.08 1.34 18.89
CA GLU A 75 -15.42 1.92 19.11
C GLU A 75 -15.45 3.45 19.19
N SER A 76 -14.32 4.07 19.55
CA SER A 76 -14.25 5.53 19.73
C SER A 76 -14.37 6.31 18.41
N TYR A 77 -14.07 5.70 17.26
CA TYR A 77 -14.14 6.36 15.95
C TYR A 77 -14.74 5.49 14.83
N HIS A 78 -14.79 4.16 14.97
CA HIS A 78 -15.48 3.26 14.05
C HIS A 78 -16.99 3.20 14.41
N THR A 79 -17.68 4.33 14.31
CA THR A 79 -19.13 4.38 14.54
C THR A 79 -19.89 4.08 13.25
N GLU A 80 -21.16 3.65 13.36
CA GLU A 80 -22.01 3.43 12.19
C GLU A 80 -22.12 4.68 11.32
N ALA A 81 -22.28 5.88 11.94
CA ALA A 81 -22.33 7.15 11.24
C ALA A 81 -21.02 7.47 10.47
N ALA A 82 -19.86 7.09 11.02
CA ALA A 82 -18.58 7.24 10.32
C ALA A 82 -18.49 6.29 9.12
N VAL A 83 -18.99 5.06 9.23
CA VAL A 83 -19.08 4.12 8.10
C VAL A 83 -20.08 4.62 7.05
N GLU A 84 -21.20 5.17 7.43
CA GLU A 84 -22.15 5.79 6.50
C GLU A 84 -21.50 6.95 5.71
N THR A 85 -20.75 7.81 6.40
CA THR A 85 -19.97 8.86 5.74
C THR A 85 -18.95 8.30 4.75
N PHE A 86 -18.26 7.22 5.12
CA PHE A 86 -17.32 6.52 4.26
C PHE A 86 -18.00 5.99 2.99
N LEU A 87 -19.19 5.42 3.10
CA LEU A 87 -19.88 4.78 1.98
C LEU A 87 -20.63 5.74 1.07
N LYS A 88 -20.79 7.01 1.46
CA LYS A 88 -21.65 8.01 0.81
C LYS A 88 -21.48 8.11 -0.71
N ASN A 89 -20.25 8.02 -1.20
CA ASN A 89 -19.91 8.13 -2.61
C ASN A 89 -19.60 6.77 -3.27
N THR A 90 -20.03 5.67 -2.67
CA THR A 90 -19.85 4.32 -3.18
C THR A 90 -21.18 3.70 -3.60
N PHE A 91 -21.13 2.55 -4.28
CA PHE A 91 -22.32 1.77 -4.59
C PHE A 91 -23.03 1.20 -3.35
N MET A 92 -22.36 1.24 -2.20
CA MET A 92 -22.86 0.75 -0.90
C MET A 92 -23.46 1.88 -0.04
N ASN A 93 -23.83 3.00 -0.63
CA ASN A 93 -24.44 4.11 0.13
C ASN A 93 -25.77 3.66 0.80
N SER A 94 -26.15 4.38 1.85
CA SER A 94 -27.26 4.00 2.76
C SER A 94 -28.68 4.19 2.21
N ASN A 95 -28.83 4.52 0.92
CA ASN A 95 -30.15 4.79 0.33
C ASN A 95 -31.04 3.55 0.13
N SER A 96 -30.51 2.35 0.29
CA SER A 96 -31.25 1.09 0.14
C SER A 96 -30.70 0.01 1.08
N PRO A 97 -31.55 -0.92 1.54
CA PRO A 97 -31.06 -2.11 2.22
C PRO A 97 -30.08 -2.90 1.34
N ALA A 98 -29.07 -3.50 1.98
CA ALA A 98 -28.15 -4.39 1.30
C ALA A 98 -28.89 -5.65 0.78
N PRO A 99 -28.44 -6.27 -0.34
CA PRO A 99 -29.15 -7.38 -0.98
C PRO A 99 -29.54 -8.49 -0.01
N LYS A 100 -30.85 -8.84 -0.07
CA LYS A 100 -31.50 -9.87 0.76
C LYS A 100 -31.33 -9.65 2.28
N THR A 101 -31.30 -8.40 2.73
CA THR A 101 -31.31 -8.03 4.16
C THR A 101 -32.26 -6.85 4.38
N ASP A 102 -32.59 -6.57 5.64
CA ASP A 102 -33.27 -5.35 6.08
C ASP A 102 -32.29 -4.30 6.60
N MET A 103 -30.96 -4.55 6.45
CA MET A 103 -29.89 -3.74 7.00
C MET A 103 -29.23 -2.89 5.90
N THR A 104 -28.77 -1.69 6.27
CA THR A 104 -27.91 -0.90 5.39
C THR A 104 -26.48 -1.47 5.34
N PHE A 105 -25.72 -1.17 4.30
CA PHE A 105 -24.31 -1.55 4.27
C PHE A 105 -23.50 -0.91 5.41
N SER A 106 -23.82 0.31 5.80
CA SER A 106 -23.15 0.98 6.93
C SER A 106 -23.34 0.21 8.23
N HIS A 107 -24.56 -0.25 8.51
CA HIS A 107 -24.84 -1.10 9.66
C HIS A 107 -24.10 -2.43 9.60
N ILE A 108 -24.11 -3.09 8.43
CA ILE A 108 -23.44 -4.38 8.22
C ILE A 108 -21.93 -4.25 8.48
N PHE A 109 -21.25 -3.28 7.87
CA PHE A 109 -19.81 -3.13 8.07
C PHE A 109 -19.46 -2.74 9.49
N TRP A 110 -20.23 -1.85 10.11
CA TRP A 110 -20.03 -1.46 11.50
C TRP A 110 -20.19 -2.65 12.44
N ALA A 111 -21.30 -3.39 12.35
CA ALA A 111 -21.60 -4.53 13.22
C ALA A 111 -20.57 -5.65 13.04
N ILE A 112 -20.24 -6.00 11.79
CA ILE A 112 -19.23 -7.02 11.48
C ILE A 112 -17.84 -6.57 11.92
N GLY A 113 -17.50 -5.30 11.73
CA GLY A 113 -16.25 -4.72 12.20
C GLY A 113 -16.07 -4.90 13.71
N ALA A 114 -17.11 -4.58 14.48
CA ALA A 114 -17.15 -4.77 15.93
C ALA A 114 -17.09 -6.26 16.33
N GLU A 115 -17.87 -7.11 15.69
CA GLU A 115 -17.90 -8.55 15.95
C GLU A 115 -16.55 -9.22 15.63
N GLN A 116 -15.99 -8.92 14.46
CA GLN A 116 -14.76 -9.55 14.00
C GLN A 116 -13.48 -8.82 14.46
N GLN A 117 -13.63 -7.71 15.20
CA GLN A 117 -12.52 -6.87 15.68
C GLN A 117 -11.62 -6.34 14.55
N VAL A 118 -12.24 -5.92 13.45
CA VAL A 118 -11.56 -5.39 12.24
C VAL A 118 -12.13 -4.03 11.87
N SER A 119 -11.30 -3.11 11.41
CA SER A 119 -11.73 -1.80 10.92
C SER A 119 -12.84 -1.93 9.87
N PRO A 120 -14.03 -1.38 10.10
CA PRO A 120 -15.11 -1.38 9.11
C PRO A 120 -14.73 -0.58 7.86
N PHE A 121 -13.85 0.44 7.98
CA PHE A 121 -13.33 1.18 6.84
C PHE A 121 -12.47 0.29 5.94
N HIS A 122 -11.59 -0.51 6.54
CA HIS A 122 -10.77 -1.48 5.81
C HIS A 122 -11.65 -2.50 5.08
N LEU A 123 -12.66 -3.07 5.75
CA LEU A 123 -13.58 -4.02 5.12
C LEU A 123 -14.34 -3.38 3.95
N ALA A 124 -14.90 -2.19 4.15
CA ALA A 124 -15.64 -1.47 3.11
C ALA A 124 -14.76 -1.09 1.92
N ALA A 125 -13.54 -0.61 2.18
CA ALA A 125 -12.57 -0.27 1.13
C ALA A 125 -12.18 -1.49 0.29
N ARG A 126 -11.93 -2.64 0.93
CA ARG A 126 -11.64 -3.89 0.24
C ARG A 126 -12.81 -4.31 -0.66
N VAL A 127 -14.05 -4.29 -0.15
CA VAL A 127 -15.22 -4.60 -0.97
C VAL A 127 -15.34 -3.64 -2.15
N TYR A 128 -15.18 -2.33 -1.93
CA TYR A 128 -15.26 -1.33 -2.99
C TYR A 128 -14.23 -1.58 -4.09
N GLN A 129 -13.00 -1.90 -3.71
CA GLN A 129 -11.91 -2.24 -4.63
C GLN A 129 -12.17 -3.54 -5.40
N GLU A 130 -12.52 -4.62 -4.68
CA GLU A 130 -12.64 -5.97 -5.25
C GLU A 130 -13.84 -6.10 -6.19
N GLN A 131 -14.90 -5.31 -5.97
CA GLN A 131 -16.14 -5.42 -6.73
C GLN A 131 -16.27 -4.44 -7.91
N GLY A 132 -15.15 -3.85 -8.35
CA GLY A 132 -15.15 -2.95 -9.51
C GLY A 132 -16.17 -1.82 -9.38
N GLN A 133 -16.24 -1.23 -8.19
CA GLN A 133 -17.21 -0.17 -7.86
C GLN A 133 -18.69 -0.60 -7.99
N GLY A 134 -18.98 -1.88 -7.78
CA GLY A 134 -20.35 -2.41 -7.77
C GLY A 134 -20.78 -3.11 -9.05
N THR A 135 -19.91 -3.24 -10.06
CA THR A 135 -20.25 -3.84 -11.35
C THR A 135 -19.93 -5.34 -11.45
N SER A 136 -19.32 -5.92 -10.42
CA SER A 136 -18.90 -7.32 -10.42
C SER A 136 -20.09 -8.30 -10.44
N PRO A 137 -20.05 -9.33 -11.30
CA PRO A 137 -21.05 -10.40 -11.27
C PRO A 137 -21.09 -11.18 -9.93
N LEU A 138 -20.00 -11.17 -9.16
CA LEU A 138 -19.88 -11.85 -7.86
C LEU A 138 -20.82 -11.28 -6.78
N ILE A 139 -21.35 -10.07 -6.98
CA ILE A 139 -22.28 -9.43 -6.05
C ILE A 139 -23.64 -9.10 -6.68
N SER A 140 -23.88 -9.53 -7.91
CA SER A 140 -25.13 -9.23 -8.61
C SER A 140 -26.33 -9.99 -8.05
N GLY A 141 -26.11 -11.17 -7.48
CA GLY A 141 -27.14 -12.07 -6.98
C GLY A 141 -28.04 -12.68 -8.07
N ASN A 142 -27.71 -12.48 -9.35
CA ASN A 142 -28.48 -12.98 -10.49
C ASN A 142 -27.63 -13.72 -11.54
N TYR A 143 -26.41 -14.12 -11.20
CA TYR A 143 -25.57 -14.88 -12.11
C TYR A 143 -26.17 -16.27 -12.37
N PRO A 144 -26.34 -16.70 -13.67
CA PRO A 144 -27.02 -17.95 -14.03
C PRO A 144 -26.45 -19.18 -13.29
N GLY A 145 -27.31 -19.91 -12.59
CA GLY A 145 -26.97 -21.08 -11.78
C GLY A 145 -26.43 -20.78 -10.39
N TYR A 146 -26.33 -19.51 -10.03
CA TYR A 146 -25.87 -19.05 -8.70
C TYR A 146 -26.76 -17.92 -8.17
N GLU A 147 -28.02 -17.90 -8.56
CA GLU A 147 -28.96 -16.86 -8.15
C GLU A 147 -29.09 -16.80 -6.63
N GLY A 148 -28.91 -15.59 -6.12
CA GLY A 148 -29.00 -15.29 -4.69
C GLY A 148 -27.75 -15.55 -3.87
N TYR A 149 -26.62 -15.87 -4.50
CA TYR A 149 -25.33 -15.98 -3.83
C TYR A 149 -24.45 -14.77 -4.12
N TYR A 150 -23.62 -14.38 -3.11
CA TYR A 150 -22.80 -13.18 -3.15
C TYR A 150 -21.39 -13.47 -2.64
N ASN A 151 -20.36 -12.86 -3.23
CA ASN A 151 -18.98 -12.96 -2.79
C ASN A 151 -18.30 -11.58 -2.81
N TYR A 152 -18.48 -10.82 -1.74
CA TYR A 152 -18.04 -9.43 -1.66
C TYR A 152 -16.51 -9.25 -1.60
N PHE A 153 -15.74 -10.28 -1.27
CA PHE A 153 -14.28 -10.20 -1.13
C PHE A 153 -13.51 -11.05 -2.15
N ASN A 154 -14.16 -11.53 -3.20
CA ASN A 154 -13.55 -12.38 -4.23
C ASN A 154 -12.83 -13.62 -3.67
N ILE A 155 -13.26 -14.14 -2.51
CA ILE A 155 -12.63 -15.31 -1.89
C ILE A 155 -12.76 -16.50 -2.83
N SER A 156 -11.63 -17.18 -3.10
CA SER A 156 -11.53 -18.31 -4.03
C SER A 156 -11.97 -18.00 -5.48
N ALA A 157 -12.13 -16.73 -5.83
CA ALA A 157 -12.41 -16.29 -7.20
C ALA A 157 -11.13 -16.33 -8.03
N SER A 158 -10.75 -17.50 -8.52
CA SER A 158 -9.55 -17.72 -9.33
C SER A 158 -9.82 -18.66 -10.49
N GLY A 159 -9.08 -18.52 -11.57
CA GLY A 159 -9.24 -19.37 -12.77
C GLY A 159 -8.47 -18.82 -13.96
N SER A 160 -8.43 -19.58 -15.04
CA SER A 160 -7.77 -19.20 -16.29
C SER A 160 -8.65 -18.33 -17.21
N THR A 161 -9.96 -18.31 -16.97
CA THR A 161 -10.95 -17.50 -17.69
C THR A 161 -11.80 -16.70 -16.72
N ASN A 162 -12.42 -15.61 -17.20
CA ASN A 162 -13.34 -14.80 -16.38
C ASN A 162 -14.51 -15.63 -15.86
N GLU A 163 -15.05 -16.53 -16.67
CA GLU A 163 -16.14 -17.43 -16.26
C GLU A 163 -15.70 -18.33 -15.09
N GLN A 164 -14.51 -18.94 -15.17
CA GLN A 164 -13.97 -19.75 -14.08
C GLN A 164 -13.75 -18.94 -12.80
N VAL A 165 -13.25 -17.71 -12.90
CA VAL A 165 -13.09 -16.82 -11.75
C VAL A 165 -14.42 -16.57 -11.06
N ILE A 166 -15.47 -16.22 -11.84
CA ILE A 166 -16.81 -15.94 -11.31
C ILE A 166 -17.42 -17.22 -10.70
N THR A 167 -17.44 -18.32 -11.46
CA THR A 167 -18.07 -19.56 -11.02
C THR A 167 -17.36 -20.18 -9.80
N ASN A 168 -16.03 -20.12 -9.73
CA ASN A 168 -15.28 -20.58 -8.55
C ASN A 168 -15.59 -19.73 -7.32
N GLY A 169 -15.63 -18.41 -7.45
CA GLY A 169 -16.01 -17.51 -6.37
C GLY A 169 -17.46 -17.71 -5.90
N LEU A 170 -18.42 -17.91 -6.82
CA LEU A 170 -19.82 -18.17 -6.46
C LEU A 170 -20.06 -19.58 -5.94
N ASN A 171 -19.30 -20.60 -6.41
CA ASN A 171 -19.29 -21.94 -5.80
C ASN A 171 -18.83 -21.87 -4.33
N TYR A 172 -17.76 -21.10 -4.05
CA TYR A 172 -17.31 -20.89 -2.69
C TYR A 172 -18.41 -20.24 -1.84
N ALA A 173 -19.05 -19.18 -2.35
CA ALA A 173 -20.16 -18.49 -1.69
C ALA A 173 -21.32 -19.46 -1.38
N ARG A 174 -21.74 -20.26 -2.36
CA ARG A 174 -22.81 -21.25 -2.18
C ARG A 174 -22.45 -22.30 -1.13
N ASN A 175 -21.25 -22.85 -1.17
CA ASN A 175 -20.79 -23.86 -0.25
C ASN A 175 -20.65 -23.35 1.20
N ASN A 176 -20.52 -22.01 1.40
CA ASN A 176 -20.44 -21.37 2.70
C ASN A 176 -21.76 -20.68 3.13
N GLY A 177 -22.84 -20.83 2.35
CA GLY A 177 -24.14 -20.25 2.70
C GLY A 177 -24.18 -18.72 2.59
N TRP A 178 -23.40 -18.12 1.68
CA TRP A 178 -23.37 -16.68 1.46
C TRP A 178 -24.53 -16.25 0.53
N ASP A 179 -25.73 -16.39 1.02
CA ASP A 179 -26.99 -16.18 0.27
C ASP A 179 -27.60 -14.78 0.46
N ASN A 180 -26.91 -13.92 1.19
CA ASN A 180 -27.25 -12.50 1.37
C ASN A 180 -25.98 -11.68 1.62
N ALA A 181 -26.11 -10.35 1.60
CA ALA A 181 -24.97 -9.44 1.76
C ALA A 181 -24.31 -9.60 3.12
N TYR A 182 -25.07 -9.73 4.21
CA TYR A 182 -24.52 -9.87 5.57
C TYR A 182 -23.68 -11.14 5.68
N ALA A 183 -24.21 -12.30 5.28
CA ALA A 183 -23.51 -13.57 5.37
C ALA A 183 -22.21 -13.58 4.56
N SER A 184 -22.24 -12.99 3.37
CA SER A 184 -21.06 -12.87 2.51
C SER A 184 -20.01 -11.94 3.10
N ILE A 185 -20.39 -10.76 3.61
CA ILE A 185 -19.46 -9.81 4.21
C ILE A 185 -18.88 -10.37 5.53
N LEU A 186 -19.69 -11.02 6.36
CA LEU A 186 -19.23 -11.68 7.59
C LEU A 186 -18.20 -12.78 7.30
N GLY A 187 -18.55 -13.68 6.38
CA GLY A 187 -17.68 -14.79 6.01
C GLY A 187 -16.36 -14.30 5.41
N GLY A 188 -16.41 -13.32 4.50
CA GLY A 188 -15.23 -12.71 3.91
C GLY A 188 -14.36 -11.96 4.93
N ALA A 189 -14.97 -11.18 5.80
CA ALA A 189 -14.28 -10.48 6.90
C ALA A 189 -13.54 -11.48 7.82
N ASN A 190 -14.15 -12.63 8.10
CA ASN A 190 -13.52 -13.68 8.89
C ASN A 190 -12.26 -14.23 8.21
N VAL A 191 -12.33 -14.51 6.90
CA VAL A 191 -11.17 -15.00 6.13
C VAL A 191 -10.04 -13.95 6.09
N ILE A 192 -10.35 -12.69 5.81
CA ILE A 192 -9.36 -11.61 5.70
C ILE A 192 -8.69 -11.34 7.05
N SER A 193 -9.47 -11.30 8.14
CA SER A 193 -8.95 -10.96 9.46
C SER A 193 -8.13 -12.07 10.12
N ALA A 194 -8.51 -13.34 9.88
CA ALA A 194 -7.95 -14.49 10.59
C ALA A 194 -6.44 -14.67 10.39
N ASN A 195 -5.94 -14.34 9.19
CA ASN A 195 -4.56 -14.63 8.85
C ASN A 195 -3.55 -13.65 9.44
N TYR A 196 -3.88 -12.36 9.55
CA TYR A 196 -2.96 -11.32 9.98
C TYR A 196 -3.48 -10.46 11.13
N ILE A 197 -4.64 -9.81 10.95
CA ILE A 197 -5.16 -8.81 11.89
C ILE A 197 -5.41 -9.43 13.27
N LYS A 198 -6.13 -10.55 13.33
CA LYS A 198 -6.42 -11.28 14.57
C LYS A 198 -5.18 -11.92 15.21
N LYS A 199 -4.08 -12.00 14.48
CA LYS A 199 -2.78 -12.48 14.97
C LYS A 199 -1.86 -11.36 15.46
N GLY A 200 -2.34 -10.11 15.49
CA GLY A 200 -1.59 -8.96 15.94
C GLY A 200 -0.69 -8.30 14.88
N GLN A 201 -0.82 -8.71 13.62
CA GLN A 201 -0.22 -8.04 12.46
C GLN A 201 -1.26 -7.09 11.84
N ASP A 202 -1.66 -6.08 12.61
CA ASP A 202 -2.82 -5.24 12.38
C ASP A 202 -2.52 -3.93 11.62
N THR A 203 -1.44 -3.91 10.85
CA THR A 203 -1.12 -2.88 9.86
C THR A 203 -0.53 -3.53 8.61
N LEU A 204 -0.61 -2.91 7.44
CA LEU A 204 0.03 -3.44 6.22
C LEU A 204 1.54 -3.61 6.40
N TYR A 205 2.18 -2.68 7.11
CA TYR A 205 3.59 -2.78 7.46
C TYR A 205 3.89 -4.05 8.27
N LEU A 206 3.12 -4.33 9.32
CA LEU A 206 3.31 -5.53 10.15
C LEU A 206 2.98 -6.83 9.40
N GLN A 207 2.07 -6.79 8.44
CA GLN A 207 1.78 -7.94 7.58
C GLN A 207 2.95 -8.30 6.67
N LYS A 208 3.75 -7.31 6.27
CA LYS A 208 4.96 -7.54 5.48
C LYS A 208 6.17 -7.90 6.34
N PHE A 209 6.47 -7.12 7.38
CA PHE A 209 7.75 -7.26 8.08
C PHE A 209 7.67 -8.06 9.39
N ASN A 210 6.48 -8.21 9.95
CA ASN A 210 6.18 -8.87 11.23
C ASN A 210 7.21 -8.57 12.34
N VAL A 211 7.28 -7.32 12.71
CA VAL A 211 8.15 -6.84 13.80
C VAL A 211 7.36 -6.58 15.09
N SER A 212 6.18 -7.18 15.22
CA SER A 212 5.36 -7.10 16.43
C SER A 212 5.71 -8.23 17.39
N THR A 213 6.31 -7.89 18.52
CA THR A 213 6.62 -8.86 19.59
C THR A 213 5.38 -9.34 20.34
N THR A 214 4.23 -8.70 20.10
CA THR A 214 2.92 -9.10 20.67
C THR A 214 2.05 -9.91 19.69
N ALA A 215 2.52 -10.10 18.45
CA ALA A 215 1.83 -10.94 17.49
C ALA A 215 1.89 -12.44 17.89
N SER A 216 0.89 -13.20 17.45
CA SER A 216 0.83 -14.66 17.73
C SER A 216 1.93 -15.44 17.02
N ASN A 217 2.41 -14.95 15.88
CA ASN A 217 3.50 -15.57 15.14
C ASN A 217 4.85 -14.98 15.57
N PRO A 218 5.93 -15.77 15.59
CA PRO A 218 7.27 -15.26 15.87
C PRO A 218 7.63 -14.10 14.93
N VAL A 219 8.35 -13.10 15.46
CA VAL A 219 8.85 -11.98 14.64
C VAL A 219 9.64 -12.49 13.43
N TYR A 220 9.60 -11.72 12.35
CA TYR A 220 10.24 -12.01 11.06
C TYR A 220 9.67 -13.23 10.31
N THR A 221 8.56 -13.81 10.79
CA THR A 221 7.85 -14.91 10.15
C THR A 221 6.43 -14.52 9.77
N HIS A 222 5.71 -15.39 9.07
CA HIS A 222 4.31 -15.17 8.68
C HIS A 222 4.09 -13.85 7.96
N GLN A 223 4.77 -13.67 6.84
CA GLN A 223 4.74 -12.46 6.03
C GLN A 223 3.82 -12.62 4.82
N TYR A 224 3.11 -11.55 4.49
CA TYR A 224 2.09 -11.54 3.45
C TYR A 224 2.70 -11.60 2.03
N MET A 225 3.74 -10.82 1.76
CA MET A 225 4.37 -10.73 0.44
C MET A 225 5.90 -10.68 0.53
N GLN A 226 6.56 -11.12 -0.56
CA GLN A 226 8.01 -10.96 -0.71
C GLN A 226 8.40 -9.55 -1.21
N ASN A 227 7.51 -8.85 -1.94
CA ASN A 227 7.77 -7.49 -2.41
C ASN A 227 7.88 -6.50 -1.25
N ILE A 228 9.06 -5.89 -1.07
CA ILE A 228 9.30 -4.93 0.01
C ILE A 228 8.50 -3.64 -0.13
N ALA A 229 8.10 -3.27 -1.35
CA ALA A 229 7.30 -2.08 -1.62
C ALA A 229 5.78 -2.33 -1.48
N ALA A 230 5.34 -3.57 -1.19
CA ALA A 230 3.92 -3.89 -1.13
C ALA A 230 3.15 -3.03 -0.12
N PRO A 231 3.62 -2.84 1.14
CA PRO A 231 2.88 -2.01 2.09
C PRO A 231 2.68 -0.57 1.62
N THR A 232 3.70 0.03 1.03
CA THR A 232 3.64 1.40 0.50
C THR A 232 2.70 1.49 -0.71
N SER A 233 2.74 0.50 -1.61
CA SER A 233 1.88 0.47 -2.80
C SER A 233 0.41 0.26 -2.40
N GLU A 234 0.13 -0.61 -1.45
CA GLU A 234 -1.22 -0.82 -0.93
C GLU A 234 -1.72 0.39 -0.15
N ALA A 235 -0.86 1.05 0.64
CA ALA A 235 -1.17 2.30 1.34
C ALA A 235 -1.63 3.40 0.38
N LEU A 236 -0.93 3.56 -0.75
CA LEU A 236 -1.32 4.52 -1.79
C LEU A 236 -2.68 4.16 -2.41
N SER A 237 -2.95 2.87 -2.63
CA SER A 237 -4.23 2.40 -3.14
C SER A 237 -5.35 2.66 -2.13
N MET A 238 -5.12 2.40 -0.85
CA MET A 238 -6.06 2.69 0.23
C MET A 238 -6.35 4.20 0.34
N LYS A 239 -5.32 5.04 0.31
CA LYS A 239 -5.50 6.50 0.28
C LYS A 239 -6.42 6.93 -0.87
N LYS A 240 -6.15 6.48 -2.09
CA LYS A 240 -6.98 6.82 -3.26
C LYS A 240 -8.43 6.37 -3.11
N LEU A 241 -8.66 5.20 -2.49
CA LEU A 241 -10.01 4.73 -2.18
C LEU A 241 -10.70 5.64 -1.18
N TYR A 242 -10.02 6.01 -0.10
CA TYR A 242 -10.55 6.95 0.90
C TYR A 242 -10.84 8.33 0.29
N GLU A 243 -9.97 8.82 -0.58
CA GLU A 243 -10.22 10.06 -1.34
C GLU A 243 -11.48 9.95 -2.22
N SER A 244 -11.61 8.88 -3.01
CA SER A 244 -12.75 8.69 -3.90
C SER A 244 -14.07 8.52 -3.16
N ALA A 245 -14.03 7.93 -1.97
CA ALA A 245 -15.17 7.82 -1.08
C ALA A 245 -15.48 9.12 -0.31
N GLY A 246 -14.61 10.14 -0.36
CA GLY A 246 -14.72 11.34 0.47
C GLY A 246 -14.47 11.07 1.95
N ALA A 247 -13.71 10.03 2.28
CA ALA A 247 -13.56 9.49 3.61
C ALA A 247 -12.28 9.94 4.34
N LEU A 248 -11.45 10.79 3.72
CA LEU A 248 -10.21 11.29 4.36
C LEU A 248 -10.47 12.17 5.59
N GLU A 249 -11.69 12.72 5.73
CA GLU A 249 -12.11 13.49 6.90
C GLU A 249 -12.42 12.61 8.13
N ASN A 250 -12.48 11.27 7.96
CA ASN A 250 -12.66 10.36 9.07
C ASN A 250 -11.42 10.28 9.95
N THR A 251 -11.61 9.86 11.19
CA THR A 251 -10.51 9.63 12.12
C THR A 251 -9.79 8.32 11.79
N PHE A 252 -8.48 8.39 11.59
CA PHE A 252 -7.60 7.24 11.44
C PHE A 252 -6.57 7.20 12.57
N VAL A 253 -6.22 6.00 12.99
CA VAL A 253 -5.11 5.77 13.92
C VAL A 253 -3.96 5.10 13.19
N PHE A 254 -2.79 5.71 13.24
CA PHE A 254 -1.56 5.17 12.65
C PHE A 254 -0.64 4.65 13.75
N LYS A 255 -0.30 3.36 13.71
CA LYS A 255 0.63 2.68 14.61
C LYS A 255 2.01 2.65 13.97
N ILE A 256 2.90 3.54 14.40
CA ILE A 256 4.23 3.68 13.83
C ILE A 256 5.21 2.79 14.60
N PRO A 257 5.82 1.77 13.98
CA PRO A 257 6.85 0.96 14.62
C PRO A 257 8.07 1.79 14.96
N VAL A 258 8.63 1.56 16.15
CA VAL A 258 9.84 2.20 16.62
C VAL A 258 10.84 1.11 16.98
N TYR A 259 11.95 1.04 16.26
CA TYR A 259 13.04 0.11 16.55
C TYR A 259 14.05 0.71 17.51
N GLU A 260 14.81 -0.16 18.17
CA GLU A 260 16.00 0.23 18.90
C GLU A 260 17.18 0.49 17.93
N ASN A 261 18.11 1.34 18.33
CA ASN A 261 19.33 1.67 17.59
C ASN A 261 19.09 2.11 16.12
N MET A 262 18.03 2.86 15.89
CA MET A 262 17.77 3.46 14.58
C MET A 262 18.92 4.38 14.16
N PRO A 263 19.29 4.44 12.87
CA PRO A 263 20.19 5.46 12.36
C PRO A 263 19.74 6.87 12.75
N ALA A 264 20.67 7.80 12.96
CA ALA A 264 20.36 9.17 13.37
C ALA A 264 19.43 9.89 12.36
N SER A 265 19.64 9.63 11.06
CA SER A 265 18.79 10.13 9.97
C SER A 265 17.99 8.98 9.34
N PRO A 266 16.83 9.28 8.67
CA PRO A 266 16.13 8.29 7.86
C PRO A 266 17.06 7.65 6.83
N CYS A 267 16.88 6.35 6.58
CA CYS A 267 17.67 5.61 5.61
C CYS A 267 17.45 6.18 4.21
N PRO A 268 18.50 6.62 3.50
CA PRO A 268 18.34 7.27 2.22
C PRO A 268 17.93 6.27 1.12
N MET A 269 17.37 6.79 0.02
CA MET A 269 17.26 6.01 -1.21
C MET A 269 18.67 5.61 -1.67
N PRO A 270 18.93 4.33 -1.91
CA PRO A 270 20.22 3.91 -2.45
C PRO A 270 20.47 4.57 -3.79
N THR A 271 21.70 4.94 -4.05
CA THR A 271 22.10 5.61 -5.27
C THR A 271 23.14 4.80 -6.02
N SER A 272 23.13 4.92 -7.36
CA SER A 272 24.20 4.34 -8.16
C SER A 272 25.54 4.96 -7.78
N SER A 273 26.58 4.16 -7.70
CA SER A 273 27.97 4.65 -7.59
C SER A 273 28.47 5.33 -8.87
N THR A 274 27.70 5.27 -9.96
CA THR A 274 28.03 5.88 -11.25
C THR A 274 27.48 7.29 -11.33
N ASN A 275 28.30 8.20 -11.89
CA ASN A 275 27.85 9.56 -12.18
C ASN A 275 26.74 9.53 -13.24
N VAL A 276 25.68 10.26 -13.00
CA VAL A 276 24.62 10.48 -13.98
C VAL A 276 24.94 11.76 -14.74
N VAL A 277 25.01 11.65 -16.06
CA VAL A 277 25.24 12.81 -16.95
C VAL A 277 23.89 13.25 -17.50
N LEU A 278 23.44 14.43 -17.07
CA LEU A 278 22.20 15.05 -17.54
C LEU A 278 22.51 16.04 -18.64
N GLN A 279 21.80 15.97 -19.77
CA GLN A 279 21.89 16.98 -20.82
C GLN A 279 20.97 18.15 -20.47
N VAL A 280 21.53 19.34 -20.46
CA VAL A 280 20.76 20.59 -20.31
C VAL A 280 20.04 20.87 -21.63
N PRO A 281 18.73 21.16 -21.67
CA PRO A 281 18.00 21.46 -22.87
C PRO A 281 18.58 22.63 -23.65
N ALA A 282 18.47 22.59 -24.99
CA ALA A 282 18.86 23.69 -25.83
C ALA A 282 18.06 24.96 -25.50
N GLY A 283 18.74 26.10 -25.42
CA GLY A 283 18.11 27.37 -25.07
C GLY A 283 17.96 27.63 -23.57
N TYR A 284 18.45 26.70 -22.71
CA TYR A 284 18.49 26.91 -21.28
C TYR A 284 19.90 27.31 -20.83
N ASP A 285 20.13 28.61 -20.62
CA ASP A 285 21.46 29.21 -20.43
C ASP A 285 21.82 29.51 -18.97
N ALA A 286 21.04 29.03 -18.00
CA ALA A 286 21.34 29.24 -16.59
C ALA A 286 22.76 28.76 -16.22
N SER A 287 23.49 29.59 -15.47
CA SER A 287 24.84 29.28 -15.01
C SER A 287 24.87 28.20 -13.93
N THR A 288 23.73 28.00 -13.26
CA THR A 288 23.54 26.98 -12.20
C THR A 288 22.28 26.17 -12.47
N ILE A 289 22.40 24.86 -12.40
CA ILE A 289 21.30 23.90 -12.52
C ILE A 289 21.11 23.25 -11.17
N TYR A 290 19.89 23.21 -10.67
CA TYR A 290 19.56 22.52 -9.42
C TYR A 290 19.00 21.13 -9.73
N VAL A 291 19.61 20.10 -9.14
CA VAL A 291 19.14 18.72 -9.19
C VAL A 291 18.88 18.30 -7.75
N ASP A 292 17.64 17.96 -7.42
CA ASP A 292 17.20 17.64 -6.06
C ASP A 292 17.60 18.71 -5.01
N GLY A 293 17.51 19.99 -5.42
CA GLY A 293 17.88 21.13 -4.58
C GLY A 293 19.39 21.39 -4.45
N ILE A 294 20.26 20.56 -5.03
CA ILE A 294 21.71 20.72 -5.02
C ILE A 294 22.15 21.49 -6.28
N PRO A 295 22.95 22.58 -6.14
CA PRO A 295 23.42 23.36 -7.26
C PRO A 295 24.59 22.70 -8.01
N TYR A 296 24.52 22.66 -9.32
CA TYR A 296 25.55 22.16 -10.23
C TYR A 296 25.89 23.22 -11.30
N THR A 297 27.16 23.33 -11.67
CA THR A 297 27.61 24.15 -12.76
C THR A 297 27.64 23.32 -14.05
N PRO A 298 26.87 23.69 -15.11
CA PRO A 298 26.90 22.98 -16.37
C PRO A 298 28.26 23.05 -17.05
N GLN A 299 28.67 21.95 -17.66
CA GLN A 299 29.87 21.83 -18.48
C GLN A 299 29.49 21.65 -19.97
N VAL A 300 30.32 22.12 -20.87
CA VAL A 300 30.13 21.87 -22.30
C VAL A 300 31.00 20.70 -22.72
N ARG A 301 30.37 19.62 -23.22
CA ARG A 301 31.04 18.45 -23.81
C ARG A 301 30.37 18.10 -25.14
N ASN A 302 31.17 17.96 -26.21
CA ASN A 302 30.67 17.58 -27.54
C ASN A 302 29.51 18.49 -28.02
N ASN A 303 29.67 19.82 -27.89
CA ASN A 303 28.63 20.82 -28.18
C ASN A 303 27.32 20.68 -27.41
N ARG A 304 27.32 19.96 -26.30
CA ARG A 304 26.17 19.82 -25.42
C ARG A 304 26.50 20.36 -24.03
N ARG A 305 25.56 21.11 -23.45
CA ARG A 305 25.65 21.46 -22.03
C ARG A 305 25.19 20.27 -21.20
N ILE A 306 25.98 19.85 -20.24
CA ILE A 306 25.70 18.71 -19.38
C ILE A 306 25.95 19.08 -17.93
N VAL A 307 25.24 18.42 -17.04
CA VAL A 307 25.50 18.40 -15.61
C VAL A 307 25.85 16.97 -15.20
N THR A 308 26.94 16.79 -14.47
CA THR A 308 27.31 15.48 -13.91
C THR A 308 26.91 15.46 -12.45
N VAL A 309 25.99 14.56 -12.10
CA VAL A 309 25.50 14.36 -10.74
C VAL A 309 26.21 13.12 -10.16
N PRO A 310 27.12 13.31 -9.18
CA PRO A 310 27.81 12.18 -8.54
C PRO A 310 26.81 11.34 -7.77
N ASN A 311 26.90 10.03 -7.90
CA ASN A 311 26.03 9.06 -7.18
C ASN A 311 24.52 9.37 -7.35
N GLY A 312 24.15 10.00 -8.46
CA GLY A 312 22.77 10.39 -8.75
C GLY A 312 21.89 9.17 -9.03
N ASN A 313 20.66 9.21 -8.54
CA ASN A 313 19.64 8.25 -8.92
C ASN A 313 19.26 8.45 -10.39
N ALA A 314 19.54 7.47 -11.25
CA ALA A 314 19.29 7.56 -12.68
C ALA A 314 17.80 7.58 -13.06
N GLN A 315 16.88 7.39 -12.11
CA GLN A 315 15.46 7.23 -12.41
C GLN A 315 14.60 8.51 -12.28
N ALA A 316 15.09 9.56 -11.63
CA ALA A 316 14.36 10.83 -11.59
C ALA A 316 15.30 11.99 -11.23
N ALA A 317 15.93 12.59 -12.22
CA ALA A 317 16.51 13.90 -12.03
C ALA A 317 15.46 14.96 -12.40
N VAL A 318 15.10 15.79 -11.44
CA VAL A 318 14.19 16.91 -11.64
C VAL A 318 15.01 18.18 -11.71
N VAL A 319 15.01 18.86 -12.86
CA VAL A 319 15.69 20.15 -13.04
C VAL A 319 14.64 21.25 -12.93
N TYR A 320 14.79 22.11 -11.93
CA TYR A 320 13.95 23.29 -11.77
C TYR A 320 14.57 24.49 -12.49
N ARG A 321 13.74 25.20 -13.24
CA ARG A 321 14.09 26.51 -13.83
C ARG A 321 13.57 27.60 -12.89
N TYR A 322 14.46 28.52 -12.51
CA TYR A 322 14.11 29.67 -11.68
C TYR A 322 14.26 30.97 -12.47
N ASN A 323 13.39 31.95 -12.20
CA ASN A 323 13.53 33.29 -12.73
C ASN A 323 14.59 34.09 -11.93
N GLU A 324 14.84 35.33 -12.36
CA GLU A 324 15.83 36.25 -11.75
C GLU A 324 15.53 36.52 -10.25
N ASN A 325 14.30 36.32 -9.82
CA ASN A 325 13.86 36.51 -8.43
C ASN A 325 13.87 35.20 -7.60
N GLY A 326 14.42 34.11 -8.16
CA GLY A 326 14.49 32.82 -7.47
C GLY A 326 13.16 32.03 -7.41
N ALA A 327 12.14 32.46 -8.17
CA ALA A 327 10.89 31.72 -8.27
C ALA A 327 10.97 30.63 -9.35
N PRO A 328 10.47 29.40 -9.10
CA PRO A 328 10.49 28.32 -10.08
C PRO A 328 9.56 28.65 -11.26
N ILE A 329 10.09 28.58 -12.51
CA ILE A 329 9.35 28.86 -13.75
C ILE A 329 9.22 27.64 -14.67
N GLY A 330 9.79 26.49 -14.28
CA GLY A 330 9.66 25.27 -15.05
C GLY A 330 10.34 24.08 -14.37
N MET A 331 9.88 22.89 -14.71
CA MET A 331 10.41 21.62 -14.24
C MET A 331 10.65 20.71 -15.45
N TYR A 332 11.84 20.11 -15.53
CA TYR A 332 12.17 19.10 -16.54
C TYR A 332 12.45 17.78 -15.82
N VAL A 333 11.74 16.74 -16.22
CA VAL A 333 11.97 15.38 -15.74
C VAL A 333 12.74 14.62 -16.82
N TRP A 334 13.83 14.02 -16.44
CA TRP A 334 14.65 13.18 -17.33
C TRP A 334 14.47 11.70 -16.90
N THR A 335 14.15 10.86 -17.86
CA THR A 335 14.11 9.41 -17.70
C THR A 335 15.30 8.78 -18.41
#